data_aa419af2b1086bb622f6896a689cbe21
#
_entry.id   aa419af2b1086bb622f6896a689cbe21
#
_cell.length_a   1.000
_cell.length_b   1.000
_cell.length_c   1.000
_cell.angle_alpha   90.00
_cell.angle_beta   90.00
_cell.angle_gamma   90.00
#
_symmetry.space_group_name_H-M   'P 1'
#
loop_
_entity.id
_entity.type
_entity.pdbx_description
1 polymer ?
#
loop_
_entity_poly.entity_id
_entity_poly.type
_entity_poly.pdbx_seq_one_letter_code
_entity_poly.pdbx_strand_id
1 'polypeptide(L)'
;MDASLNYKEEIELRGALPASIIEKHYYYLSKFLTKLSKEFNKEVVVCIHPGYDLEHHQFYLKKFNVIKFKTREYVYRSFITTNFDSSAIEDAIFLKKKIIGFKSKFMTKNEIEHSRKYANIVGYYFADIIKDYDFEKDYLLKKLSDNINNYDKHINSYHNLDSNISGLDKIINIIKERF
;
A
#
# COMPACT_ATOMS: atom_id res chain seq x y z
N MET A 1 3.83 0.71 1.70
CA MET A 1 3.94 1.92 2.52
C MET A 1 3.39 1.67 3.89
N ASP A 2 3.95 2.31 4.90
CA ASP A 2 3.59 2.10 6.29
C ASP A 2 2.36 2.92 6.70
N ALA A 3 1.63 2.46 7.72
CA ALA A 3 0.53 3.21 8.32
C ALA A 3 1.09 4.32 9.24
N SER A 4 0.51 5.48 9.16
CA SER A 4 0.94 6.67 9.89
C SER A 4 0.44 6.71 11.33
N LEU A 5 0.75 5.72 12.15
CA LEU A 5 0.18 5.61 13.49
C LEU A 5 0.49 6.80 14.42
N ASN A 6 1.50 7.60 14.12
CA ASN A 6 1.90 8.78 14.91
C ASN A 6 2.31 9.98 14.04
N TYR A 7 1.65 10.16 12.92
CA TYR A 7 1.83 11.35 12.12
C TYR A 7 1.19 12.56 12.85
N LYS A 8 1.81 13.74 12.77
CA LYS A 8 1.39 14.93 13.54
C LYS A 8 -0.10 15.26 13.35
N GLU A 9 -0.57 15.22 12.12
CA GLU A 9 -1.99 15.47 11.78
C GLU A 9 -2.93 14.40 12.34
N GLU A 10 -2.49 13.14 12.39
CA GLU A 10 -3.23 12.04 13.01
C GLU A 10 -3.30 12.19 14.54
N ILE A 11 -2.22 12.65 15.16
CA ILE A 11 -2.19 12.95 16.60
C ILE A 11 -3.15 14.09 16.94
N GLU A 12 -3.22 15.11 16.08
CA GLU A 12 -4.15 16.22 16.24
C GLU A 12 -5.62 15.79 16.14
N LEU A 13 -5.91 14.81 15.26
CA LEU A 13 -7.27 14.32 15.03
C LEU A 13 -7.77 13.31 16.07
N ARG A 14 -6.92 12.41 16.54
CA ARG A 14 -7.31 11.27 17.39
C ARG A 14 -6.56 11.16 18.71
N GLY A 15 -5.59 12.05 18.96
CA GLY A 15 -4.66 11.95 20.07
C GLY A 15 -3.50 10.96 19.79
N ALA A 16 -2.45 11.10 20.57
CA ALA A 16 -1.29 10.21 20.46
C ALA A 16 -1.64 8.78 20.91
N LEU A 17 -1.27 7.80 20.09
CA LEU A 17 -1.39 6.41 20.49
C LEU A 17 -0.34 6.06 21.56
N PRO A 18 -0.68 5.23 22.57
CA PRO A 18 0.29 4.71 23.51
C PRO A 18 1.46 4.00 22.81
N ALA A 19 2.69 4.20 23.30
CA ALA A 19 3.90 3.57 22.74
C ALA A 19 3.75 2.05 22.60
N SER A 20 3.11 1.39 23.57
CA SER A 20 2.87 -0.05 23.53
C SER A 20 1.99 -0.52 22.37
N ILE A 21 1.11 0.35 21.87
CA ILE A 21 0.28 0.07 20.68
C ILE A 21 1.13 0.18 19.42
N ILE A 22 1.96 1.22 19.33
CA ILE A 22 2.87 1.46 18.21
C ILE A 22 3.88 0.30 18.09
N GLU A 23 4.50 -0.07 19.20
CA GLU A 23 5.43 -1.22 19.27
C GLU A 23 4.77 -2.52 18.80
N LYS A 24 3.54 -2.78 19.24
CA LYS A 24 2.79 -3.97 18.79
C LYS A 24 2.50 -3.95 17.30
N HIS A 25 2.12 -2.79 16.75
CA HIS A 25 1.88 -2.67 15.30
C HIS A 25 3.16 -3.02 14.52
N TYR A 26 4.28 -2.36 14.83
CA TYR A 26 5.54 -2.60 14.13
C TYR A 26 6.09 -4.00 14.36
N TYR A 27 5.84 -4.61 15.51
CA TYR A 27 6.18 -6.00 15.77
C TYR A 27 5.49 -6.94 14.79
N TYR A 28 4.17 -6.82 14.61
CA TYR A 28 3.42 -7.69 13.69
C TYR A 28 3.75 -7.37 12.22
N LEU A 29 3.89 -6.10 11.89
CA LEU A 29 4.33 -5.69 10.56
C LEU A 29 5.70 -6.29 10.22
N SER A 30 6.67 -6.17 11.12
CA SER A 30 7.99 -6.77 10.95
C SER A 30 7.95 -8.28 10.79
N LYS A 31 7.09 -8.97 11.53
CA LYS A 31 6.86 -10.42 11.36
C LYS A 31 6.37 -10.76 9.97
N PHE A 32 5.32 -10.07 9.52
CA PHE A 32 4.73 -10.30 8.21
C PHE A 32 5.74 -10.04 7.08
N LEU A 33 6.42 -8.90 7.12
CA LEU A 33 7.43 -8.53 6.13
C LEU A 33 8.63 -9.48 6.14
N THR A 34 9.07 -9.95 7.32
CA THR A 34 10.16 -10.94 7.44
C THR A 34 9.75 -12.27 6.80
N LYS A 35 8.50 -12.72 7.02
CA LYS A 35 7.99 -13.92 6.37
C LYS A 35 7.92 -13.75 4.86
N LEU A 36 7.41 -12.64 4.36
CA LEU A 36 7.43 -12.34 2.91
C LEU A 36 8.85 -12.41 2.33
N SER A 37 9.81 -11.73 2.98
CA SER A 37 11.21 -11.75 2.54
C SER A 37 11.77 -13.18 2.45
N LYS A 38 11.55 -13.98 3.48
CA LYS A 38 12.03 -15.36 3.57
C LYS A 38 11.37 -16.27 2.53
N GLU A 39 10.04 -16.26 2.43
CA GLU A 39 9.28 -17.14 1.54
C GLU A 39 9.57 -16.87 0.07
N PHE A 40 9.77 -15.61 -0.30
CA PHE A 40 10.01 -15.23 -1.69
C PHE A 40 11.48 -15.00 -2.01
N ASN A 41 12.38 -15.13 -1.05
CA ASN A 41 13.82 -14.83 -1.19
C ASN A 41 14.04 -13.45 -1.85
N LYS A 42 13.38 -12.43 -1.30
CA LYS A 42 13.44 -11.05 -1.79
C LYS A 42 13.70 -10.08 -0.65
N GLU A 43 14.48 -9.03 -0.95
CA GLU A 43 14.65 -7.92 -0.02
C GLU A 43 13.33 -7.17 0.15
N VAL A 44 13.08 -6.70 1.38
CA VAL A 44 11.98 -5.80 1.69
C VAL A 44 12.51 -4.39 1.82
N VAL A 45 11.95 -3.49 1.03
CA VAL A 45 12.20 -2.04 1.13
C VAL A 45 10.92 -1.36 1.59
N VAL A 46 11.00 -0.57 2.66
CA VAL A 46 9.87 0.17 3.21
C VAL A 46 9.96 1.62 2.75
N CYS A 47 9.06 2.00 1.84
CA CYS A 47 8.92 3.38 1.39
C CYS A 47 7.94 4.11 2.29
N ILE A 48 8.41 5.13 3.01
CA ILE A 48 7.57 5.94 3.88
C ILE A 48 7.12 7.24 3.18
N HIS A 49 6.00 7.81 3.66
CA HIS A 49 5.53 9.09 3.14
C HIS A 49 6.56 10.20 3.40
N PRO A 50 6.74 11.15 2.46
CA PRO A 50 7.72 12.24 2.62
C PRO A 50 7.57 13.06 3.91
N GLY A 51 6.35 13.23 4.41
CA GLY A 51 6.07 13.94 5.66
C GLY A 51 6.40 13.17 6.93
N TYR A 52 6.68 11.85 6.85
CA TYR A 52 6.93 11.04 8.06
C TYR A 52 8.36 11.17 8.55
N ASP A 53 8.56 10.92 9.84
CA ASP A 53 9.89 10.88 10.44
C ASP A 53 10.62 9.59 10.04
N LEU A 54 11.76 9.76 9.38
CA LEU A 54 12.58 8.65 8.91
C LEU A 54 13.24 7.89 10.07
N GLU A 55 13.75 8.61 11.07
CA GLU A 55 14.44 8.01 12.22
C GLU A 55 13.48 7.15 13.05
N HIS A 56 12.26 7.64 13.26
CA HIS A 56 11.21 6.89 13.92
C HIS A 56 10.92 5.55 13.22
N HIS A 57 10.76 5.57 11.90
CA HIS A 57 10.49 4.35 11.14
C HIS A 57 11.70 3.41 11.10
N GLN A 58 12.91 3.95 10.96
CA GLN A 58 14.15 3.17 11.02
C GLN A 58 14.33 2.51 12.39
N PHE A 59 13.94 3.16 13.48
CA PHE A 59 14.00 2.57 14.82
C PHE A 59 13.13 1.31 14.93
N TYR A 60 11.88 1.36 14.48
CA TYR A 60 10.97 0.22 14.57
C TYR A 60 11.20 -0.85 13.49
N LEU A 61 11.64 -0.44 12.31
CA LEU A 61 11.82 -1.30 11.14
C LEU A 61 13.30 -1.52 10.79
N LYS A 62 14.18 -1.48 11.78
CA LYS A 62 15.66 -1.57 11.64
C LYS A 62 16.17 -2.79 10.86
N LYS A 63 15.35 -3.80 10.65
CA LYS A 63 15.69 -4.99 9.86
C LYS A 63 15.54 -4.78 8.36
N PHE A 64 14.90 -3.68 7.95
CA PHE A 64 14.58 -3.40 6.57
C PHE A 64 15.23 -2.11 6.10
N ASN A 65 15.39 -1.97 4.80
CA ASN A 65 15.81 -0.73 4.18
C ASN A 65 14.62 0.24 4.16
N VAL A 66 14.67 1.30 4.99
CA VAL A 66 13.61 2.32 5.09
C VAL A 66 14.05 3.57 4.34
N ILE A 67 13.26 4.01 3.37
CA ILE A 67 13.61 5.10 2.45
C ILE A 67 12.46 6.10 2.25
N LYS A 68 12.80 7.29 1.78
CA LYS A 68 11.85 8.34 1.33
C LYS A 68 12.03 8.67 -0.16
N PHE A 69 11.01 9.28 -0.75
CA PHE A 69 11.02 9.91 -2.09
C PHE A 69 11.26 8.99 -3.29
N LYS A 70 11.38 7.67 -3.11
CA LYS A 70 11.66 6.71 -4.18
C LYS A 70 10.57 5.65 -4.37
N THR A 71 9.36 5.91 -3.87
CA THR A 71 8.27 4.91 -3.86
C THR A 71 7.99 4.37 -5.26
N ARG A 72 7.83 5.24 -6.27
CA ARG A 72 7.54 4.83 -7.65
C ARG A 72 8.64 3.94 -8.25
N GLU A 73 9.92 4.27 -8.01
CA GLU A 73 11.05 3.46 -8.46
C GLU A 73 10.99 2.05 -7.88
N TYR A 74 10.73 1.94 -6.56
CA TYR A 74 10.66 0.64 -5.90
C TYR A 74 9.39 -0.15 -6.24
N VAL A 75 8.26 0.51 -6.46
CA VAL A 75 7.05 -0.13 -6.99
C VAL A 75 7.35 -0.74 -8.36
N TYR A 76 8.01 0.00 -9.26
CA TYR A 76 8.39 -0.50 -10.58
C TYR A 76 9.24 -1.79 -10.49
N ARG A 77 10.21 -1.83 -9.58
CA ARG A 77 11.13 -2.98 -9.38
C ARG A 77 10.55 -4.10 -8.53
N SER A 78 9.45 -3.88 -7.83
CA SER A 78 8.92 -4.83 -6.86
C SER A 78 8.35 -6.09 -7.52
N PHE A 79 8.49 -7.22 -6.83
CA PHE A 79 7.78 -8.46 -7.13
C PHE A 79 6.39 -8.48 -6.49
N ILE A 80 6.30 -8.00 -5.24
CA ILE A 80 5.05 -7.79 -4.49
C ILE A 80 5.10 -6.36 -3.95
N THR A 81 4.00 -5.63 -4.06
CA THR A 81 3.83 -4.33 -3.42
C THR A 81 2.88 -4.47 -2.24
N THR A 82 3.26 -3.92 -1.09
CA THR A 82 2.39 -3.88 0.09
C THR A 82 1.96 -2.46 0.41
N ASN A 83 0.74 -2.29 0.93
CA ASN A 83 0.17 -0.98 1.15
C ASN A 83 -0.81 -0.96 2.33
N PHE A 84 -0.81 0.09 3.15
CA PHE A 84 -1.85 0.32 4.15
C PHE A 84 -2.98 1.20 3.61
N ASP A 85 -2.68 2.44 3.24
CA ASP A 85 -3.65 3.36 2.64
C ASP A 85 -2.88 4.47 1.91
N SER A 86 -2.39 4.15 0.72
CA SER A 86 -1.55 5.08 -0.01
C SER A 86 -1.89 5.15 -1.48
N SER A 87 -1.95 6.36 -2.00
CA SER A 87 -2.17 6.63 -3.43
C SER A 87 -1.13 6.00 -4.36
N ALA A 88 0.08 5.67 -3.88
CA ALA A 88 1.07 4.97 -4.70
C ALA A 88 0.67 3.53 -5.06
N ILE A 89 -0.46 3.03 -4.54
CA ILE A 89 -1.05 1.77 -4.99
C ILE A 89 -1.49 1.84 -6.45
N GLU A 90 -1.86 3.02 -6.94
CA GLU A 90 -2.21 3.22 -8.36
C GLU A 90 -1.03 2.87 -9.28
N ASP A 91 0.20 3.28 -8.94
CA ASP A 91 1.38 2.88 -9.71
C ASP A 91 1.53 1.34 -9.76
N ALA A 92 1.21 0.64 -8.67
CA ALA A 92 1.26 -0.82 -8.63
C ALA A 92 0.16 -1.48 -9.47
N ILE A 93 -1.03 -0.90 -9.51
CA ILE A 93 -2.16 -1.35 -10.33
C ILE A 93 -1.82 -1.18 -11.81
N PHE A 94 -1.34 -0.01 -12.23
CA PHE A 94 -0.92 0.26 -13.61
C PHE A 94 0.17 -0.68 -14.09
N LEU A 95 1.11 -1.00 -13.20
CA LEU A 95 2.21 -1.92 -13.48
C LEU A 95 1.83 -3.40 -13.30
N LYS A 96 0.55 -3.69 -13.03
CA LYS A 96 0.02 -5.04 -12.79
C LYS A 96 0.82 -5.84 -11.76
N LYS A 97 1.25 -5.18 -10.69
CA LYS A 97 2.00 -5.82 -9.61
C LYS A 97 1.09 -6.69 -8.74
N LYS A 98 1.67 -7.70 -8.10
CA LYS A 98 0.99 -8.42 -7.02
C LYS A 98 0.86 -7.49 -5.82
N ILE A 99 -0.36 -7.25 -5.34
CA ILE A 99 -0.63 -6.26 -4.30
C ILE A 99 -1.21 -6.93 -3.05
N ILE A 100 -0.64 -6.58 -1.90
CA ILE A 100 -1.19 -6.91 -0.58
C ILE A 100 -1.57 -5.59 0.10
N GLY A 101 -2.86 -5.34 0.26
CA GLY A 101 -3.33 -4.30 1.17
C GLY A 101 -3.25 -4.79 2.60
N PHE A 102 -2.82 -3.95 3.52
CA PHE A 102 -2.74 -4.29 4.93
C PHE A 102 -3.83 -3.61 5.74
N LYS A 103 -4.35 -4.33 6.73
CA LYS A 103 -5.06 -3.76 7.86
C LYS A 103 -4.39 -4.16 9.17
N SER A 104 -4.56 -3.30 10.17
CA SER A 104 -4.18 -3.56 11.55
C SER A 104 -5.34 -3.14 12.46
N LYS A 105 -5.55 -3.85 13.55
CA LYS A 105 -6.53 -3.44 14.57
C LYS A 105 -6.22 -2.09 15.22
N PHE A 106 -5.03 -1.56 14.98
CA PHE A 106 -4.58 -0.27 15.49
C PHE A 106 -4.92 0.90 14.55
N MET A 107 -5.36 0.61 13.33
CA MET A 107 -5.93 1.61 12.41
C MET A 107 -7.34 1.98 12.84
N THR A 108 -7.78 3.17 12.47
CA THR A 108 -9.16 3.59 12.69
C THR A 108 -10.13 2.74 11.86
N LYS A 109 -11.39 2.67 12.30
CA LYS A 109 -12.43 1.97 11.55
C LYS A 109 -12.60 2.54 10.13
N ASN A 110 -12.53 3.86 10.00
CA ASN A 110 -12.68 4.54 8.72
C ASN A 110 -11.54 4.20 7.75
N GLU A 111 -10.27 4.21 8.22
CA GLU A 111 -9.12 3.79 7.41
C GLU A 111 -9.26 2.35 6.92
N ILE A 112 -9.65 1.43 7.80
CA ILE A 112 -9.85 0.02 7.44
C ILE A 112 -10.99 -0.13 6.43
N GLU A 113 -12.10 0.58 6.61
CA GLU A 113 -13.25 0.51 5.70
C GLU A 113 -12.92 1.10 4.32
N HIS A 114 -12.21 2.23 4.29
CA HIS A 114 -11.78 2.88 3.05
C HIS A 114 -10.85 1.94 2.26
N SER A 115 -9.79 1.47 2.89
CA SER A 115 -8.83 0.53 2.26
C SER A 115 -9.50 -0.77 1.82
N ARG A 116 -10.45 -1.29 2.60
CA ARG A 116 -11.21 -2.50 2.23
C ARG A 116 -12.12 -2.28 1.03
N LYS A 117 -12.86 -1.18 0.99
CA LYS A 117 -13.70 -0.83 -0.18
C LYS A 117 -12.86 -0.74 -1.43
N TYR A 118 -11.72 -0.08 -1.35
CA TYR A 118 -10.81 0.05 -2.47
C TYR A 118 -10.24 -1.31 -2.90
N ALA A 119 -9.79 -2.14 -1.95
CA ALA A 119 -9.34 -3.50 -2.21
C ALA A 119 -10.42 -4.36 -2.92
N ASN A 120 -11.68 -4.22 -2.52
CA ASN A 120 -12.79 -4.95 -3.16
C ASN A 120 -13.07 -4.46 -4.58
N ILE A 121 -12.98 -3.15 -4.83
CA ILE A 121 -13.19 -2.56 -6.16
C ILE A 121 -12.09 -3.00 -7.13
N VAL A 122 -10.84 -2.91 -6.69
CA VAL A 122 -9.66 -3.22 -7.50
C VAL A 122 -9.41 -4.72 -7.56
N GLY A 123 -9.76 -5.45 -6.50
CA GLY A 123 -9.61 -6.90 -6.41
C GLY A 123 -8.25 -7.36 -5.88
N TYR A 124 -7.50 -6.54 -5.13
CA TYR A 124 -6.26 -7.03 -4.52
C TYR A 124 -6.48 -7.70 -3.16
N TYR A 125 -5.52 -8.53 -2.74
CA TYR A 125 -5.59 -9.25 -1.46
C TYR A 125 -5.45 -8.27 -0.27
N PHE A 126 -6.35 -8.38 0.71
CA PHE A 126 -6.39 -7.50 1.90
C PHE A 126 -6.13 -8.31 3.17
N ALA A 127 -4.91 -8.24 3.70
CA ALA A 127 -4.42 -9.04 4.82
C ALA A 127 -4.48 -8.30 6.16
N ASP A 128 -4.81 -9.03 7.21
CA ASP A 128 -4.66 -8.58 8.60
C ASP A 128 -3.25 -8.95 9.09
N ILE A 129 -2.40 -7.95 9.36
CA ILE A 129 -1.01 -8.20 9.75
C ILE A 129 -0.87 -9.00 11.05
N ILE A 130 -1.94 -9.07 11.88
CA ILE A 130 -1.93 -9.80 13.14
C ILE A 130 -2.40 -11.24 12.96
N LYS A 131 -3.37 -11.47 12.08
CA LYS A 131 -3.98 -12.79 11.88
C LYS A 131 -3.31 -13.58 10.76
N ASP A 132 -2.92 -12.85 9.69
CA ASP A 132 -2.47 -13.47 8.45
C ASP A 132 -0.94 -13.48 8.30
N TYR A 133 -0.17 -13.16 9.35
CA TYR A 133 1.30 -13.12 9.27
C TYR A 133 1.93 -14.50 9.03
N ASP A 134 1.23 -15.60 9.38
CA ASP A 134 1.71 -16.97 9.20
C ASP A 134 1.05 -17.65 7.99
N PHE A 135 1.10 -16.97 6.86
CA PHE A 135 0.52 -17.44 5.60
C PHE A 135 1.34 -18.59 4.98
N GLU A 136 0.65 -19.45 4.24
CA GLU A 136 1.25 -20.43 3.33
C GLU A 136 1.60 -19.73 2.00
N LYS A 137 2.82 -19.99 1.48
CA LYS A 137 3.33 -19.34 0.26
C LYS A 137 2.42 -19.55 -0.95
N ASP A 138 2.03 -20.80 -1.21
CA ASP A 138 1.24 -21.15 -2.40
C ASP A 138 -0.18 -20.59 -2.29
N TYR A 139 -0.75 -20.59 -1.09
CA TYR A 139 -2.03 -19.92 -0.84
C TYR A 139 -1.96 -18.43 -1.15
N LEU A 140 -0.92 -17.75 -0.65
CA LEU A 140 -0.73 -16.33 -0.91
C LEU A 140 -0.52 -16.06 -2.40
N LEU A 141 0.32 -16.85 -3.09
CA LEU A 141 0.55 -16.68 -4.53
C LEU A 141 -0.74 -16.83 -5.33
N LYS A 142 -1.55 -17.82 -5.01
CA LYS A 142 -2.87 -18.00 -5.64
C LYS A 142 -3.74 -16.76 -5.47
N LYS A 143 -3.90 -16.26 -4.23
CA LYS A 143 -4.66 -15.02 -3.95
C LYS A 143 -4.14 -13.82 -4.73
N LEU A 144 -2.83 -13.67 -4.86
CA LEU A 144 -2.21 -12.56 -5.57
C LEU A 144 -2.34 -12.67 -7.11
N SER A 145 -2.39 -13.89 -7.65
CA SER A 145 -2.52 -14.11 -9.09
C SER A 145 -3.95 -13.93 -9.58
N ASP A 146 -4.94 -14.38 -8.80
CA ASP A 146 -6.36 -14.29 -9.15
C ASP A 146 -6.82 -12.83 -9.33
N ASN A 147 -6.15 -11.89 -8.68
CA ASN A 147 -6.58 -10.50 -8.61
C ASN A 147 -6.05 -9.60 -9.73
N ILE A 148 -4.95 -9.97 -10.38
CA ILE A 148 -4.31 -9.15 -11.43
C ILE A 148 -5.27 -8.90 -12.61
N ASN A 149 -6.11 -9.86 -12.94
CA ASN A 149 -7.07 -9.75 -14.05
C ASN A 149 -8.12 -8.65 -13.82
N ASN A 150 -8.36 -8.23 -12.59
CA ASN A 150 -9.33 -7.18 -12.27
C ASN A 150 -8.75 -5.77 -12.47
N TYR A 151 -7.42 -5.63 -12.56
CA TYR A 151 -6.77 -4.32 -12.67
C TYR A 151 -7.12 -3.61 -13.98
N ASP A 152 -7.23 -4.33 -15.10
CA ASP A 152 -7.61 -3.74 -16.38
C ASP A 152 -9.01 -3.10 -16.32
N LYS A 153 -9.95 -3.75 -15.65
CA LYS A 153 -11.29 -3.19 -15.44
C LYS A 153 -11.23 -1.89 -14.63
N HIS A 154 -10.42 -1.85 -13.56
CA HIS A 154 -10.22 -0.65 -12.76
C HIS A 154 -9.57 0.46 -13.58
N ILE A 155 -8.45 0.16 -14.26
CA ILE A 155 -7.72 1.10 -15.10
C ILE A 155 -8.66 1.71 -16.15
N ASN A 156 -9.44 0.89 -16.86
CA ASN A 156 -10.32 1.35 -17.90
C ASN A 156 -11.49 2.20 -17.35
N SER A 157 -12.05 1.80 -16.20
CA SER A 157 -13.20 2.52 -15.61
C SER A 157 -12.83 3.85 -14.98
N TYR A 158 -11.67 3.94 -14.32
CA TYR A 158 -11.28 5.13 -13.55
C TYR A 158 -10.34 6.05 -14.30
N HIS A 159 -9.47 5.51 -15.17
CA HIS A 159 -8.50 6.30 -15.91
C HIS A 159 -8.90 6.51 -17.38
N ASN A 160 -10.00 5.91 -17.81
CA ASN A 160 -10.60 6.09 -19.12
C ASN A 160 -9.59 5.92 -20.28
N LEU A 161 -8.74 4.87 -20.17
CA LEU A 161 -7.69 4.59 -21.16
C LEU A 161 -8.22 3.95 -22.46
N ASP A 162 -9.52 3.56 -22.51
CA ASP A 162 -10.16 3.03 -23.70
C ASP A 162 -10.38 4.09 -24.80
N SER A 163 -10.10 5.36 -24.52
CA SER A 163 -10.17 6.39 -25.53
C SER A 163 -8.81 6.60 -26.21
N ASN A 164 -8.79 6.71 -27.52
CA ASN A 164 -7.61 7.06 -28.32
C ASN A 164 -7.02 8.44 -28.00
N ILE A 165 -7.52 9.10 -26.96
CA ILE A 165 -7.12 10.45 -26.54
C ILE A 165 -6.38 10.33 -25.20
N SER A 166 -5.15 10.83 -25.13
CA SER A 166 -4.38 10.85 -23.89
C SER A 166 -5.11 11.62 -22.78
N GLY A 167 -4.85 11.28 -21.50
CA GLY A 167 -5.44 12.02 -20.37
C GLY A 167 -5.09 13.52 -20.41
N LEU A 168 -3.92 13.87 -20.92
CA LEU A 168 -3.49 15.25 -21.10
C LEU A 168 -4.34 15.96 -22.18
N ASP A 169 -4.58 15.32 -23.32
CA ASP A 169 -5.39 15.89 -24.39
C ASP A 169 -6.84 16.09 -23.94
N LYS A 170 -7.37 15.19 -23.10
CA LYS A 170 -8.70 15.39 -22.51
C LYS A 170 -8.76 16.61 -21.61
N ILE A 171 -7.75 16.81 -20.74
CA ILE A 171 -7.67 17.99 -19.89
C ILE A 171 -7.57 19.25 -20.75
N ILE A 172 -6.74 19.25 -21.78
CA ILE A 172 -6.60 20.36 -22.73
C ILE A 172 -7.92 20.67 -23.43
N ASN A 173 -8.64 19.65 -23.89
CA ASN A 173 -9.93 19.82 -24.56
C ASN A 173 -10.99 20.40 -23.61
N ILE A 174 -11.06 19.90 -22.36
CA ILE A 174 -11.97 20.45 -21.33
C ILE A 174 -11.66 21.93 -21.04
N ILE A 175 -10.37 22.29 -20.99
CA ILE A 175 -9.97 23.69 -20.80
C ILE A 175 -10.40 24.54 -22.00
N LYS A 176 -10.17 24.08 -23.23
CA LYS A 176 -10.57 24.81 -24.46
C LYS A 176 -12.08 24.98 -24.62
N GLU A 177 -12.87 24.04 -24.12
CA GLU A 177 -14.34 24.13 -24.17
C GLU A 177 -14.94 25.09 -23.11
N ARG A 178 -14.17 25.42 -22.07
CA ARG A 178 -14.64 26.27 -20.97
C ARG A 178 -14.14 27.73 -21.03
N PHE A 179 -13.20 27.99 -21.91
CA PHE A 179 -12.58 29.31 -22.15
C PHE A 179 -12.54 29.63 -23.64
#